data_7c440697bbab41fb741bd5865844f278
#
_entry.id   7c440697bbab41fb741bd5865844f278
#
_cell.length_a   1.000
_cell.length_b   1.000
_cell.length_c   1.000
_cell.angle_alpha   90.00
_cell.angle_beta   90.00
_cell.angle_gamma   90.00
#
_symmetry.space_group_name_H-M   'P 1'
#
loop_
_entity.id
_entity.type
_entity.pdbx_description
1 polymer ?
#
loop_
_entity_poly.entity_id
_entity_poly.type
_entity_poly.pdbx_seq_one_letter_code
_entity_poly.pdbx_strand_id
1 'polypeptide(L)'
;MRLFYTLIILILFQNCSFDNKTGIWENENIITTKEDADLFREFKKLASAQVFFDKIIPISTGFKFEKPKQINNTEWTDVYYNMSNNFENFIYNNTNQILFKSKRISKYKINDLLLFEKNNLIASDQKGNIIIYSINDKKVISKFNFYKKRFKKIEKKLNLILKNNIIYVSDN
;
A
#
# COMPACT_ATOMS: atom_id res chain seq x y z
N MET A 1 41.16 33.88 6.59
CA MET A 1 39.71 33.90 6.38
C MET A 1 39.09 32.49 6.27
N ARG A 2 39.60 31.57 5.47
CA ARG A 2 39.02 30.21 5.33
C ARG A 2 38.97 29.43 6.66
N LEU A 3 40.02 29.50 7.46
CA LEU A 3 40.13 28.83 8.78
C LEU A 3 39.10 29.38 9.81
N PHE A 4 38.73 30.64 9.72
CA PHE A 4 37.76 31.29 10.57
C PHE A 4 36.32 30.78 10.25
N TYR A 5 36.01 30.59 8.97
CA TYR A 5 34.70 30.05 8.57
C TYR A 5 34.54 28.57 8.97
N THR A 6 35.62 27.77 8.86
CA THR A 6 35.57 26.37 9.32
C THR A 6 35.39 26.26 10.83
N LEU A 7 35.98 27.16 11.61
CA LEU A 7 35.80 27.21 13.06
C LEU A 7 34.35 27.57 13.45
N ILE A 8 33.74 28.55 12.75
CA ILE A 8 32.33 28.95 13.00
C ILE A 8 31.40 27.77 12.69
N ILE A 9 31.60 27.06 11.58
CA ILE A 9 30.80 25.89 11.21
C ILE A 9 30.91 24.79 12.28
N LEU A 10 32.10 24.54 12.81
CA LEU A 10 32.34 23.53 13.85
C LEU A 10 31.60 23.88 15.16
N ILE A 11 31.52 25.18 15.53
CA ILE A 11 30.81 25.63 16.72
C ILE A 11 29.27 25.47 16.55
N LEU A 12 28.73 25.63 15.33
CA LEU A 12 27.32 25.47 15.07
C LEU A 12 26.83 24.02 15.20
N PHE A 13 27.70 23.05 14.96
CA PHE A 13 27.35 21.63 15.09
C PHE A 13 27.39 21.10 16.53
N GLN A 14 27.93 21.85 17.48
CA GLN A 14 28.09 21.38 18.86
C GLN A 14 26.80 21.44 19.70
N ASN A 15 25.78 22.22 19.27
CA ASN A 15 24.62 22.54 20.10
C ASN A 15 23.31 21.88 19.69
N CYS A 16 23.30 21.00 18.68
CA CYS A 16 22.08 20.30 18.27
C CYS A 16 22.29 18.80 18.38
N SER A 17 21.65 18.16 19.32
CA SER A 17 21.52 16.72 19.34
C SER A 17 20.19 16.28 18.68
N PHE A 18 20.26 15.25 17.87
CA PHE A 18 19.09 14.67 17.22
C PHE A 18 18.58 13.52 18.09
N ASP A 19 17.35 13.62 18.59
CA ASP A 19 16.73 12.52 19.30
C ASP A 19 16.25 11.45 18.31
N ASN A 20 16.90 10.30 18.35
CA ASN A 20 16.61 9.16 17.48
C ASN A 20 15.25 8.50 17.75
N LYS A 21 14.59 8.79 18.89
CA LYS A 21 13.28 8.23 19.26
C LYS A 21 12.13 9.09 18.78
N THR A 22 12.27 10.40 18.86
CA THR A 22 11.21 11.35 18.50
C THR A 22 11.40 11.96 17.12
N GLY A 23 12.61 11.89 16.55
CA GLY A 23 12.96 12.51 15.28
C GLY A 23 13.03 14.04 15.34
N ILE A 24 13.10 14.62 16.53
CA ILE A 24 13.10 16.06 16.75
C ILE A 24 14.52 16.52 17.12
N TRP A 25 14.93 17.69 16.60
CA TRP A 25 16.18 18.34 16.99
C TRP A 25 16.00 18.98 18.36
N GLU A 26 16.68 18.46 19.36
CA GLU A 26 16.67 19.05 20.71
C GLU A 26 17.85 19.98 20.88
N ASN A 27 17.59 21.16 21.44
CA ASN A 27 18.62 22.10 21.86
C ASN A 27 18.73 22.04 23.39
N GLU A 28 19.83 21.47 23.91
CA GLU A 28 20.05 21.31 25.36
C GLU A 28 20.06 22.60 26.16
N ASN A 29 20.10 23.76 25.50
CA ASN A 29 20.09 25.06 26.14
C ASN A 29 18.70 25.68 26.41
N ILE A 30 17.62 25.00 26.03
CA ILE A 30 16.28 25.41 26.42
C ILE A 30 16.04 24.85 27.83
N ILE A 31 16.40 25.62 28.81
CA ILE A 31 15.95 25.40 30.19
C ILE A 31 14.43 25.66 30.20
N THR A 32 13.67 24.65 29.85
CA THR A 32 12.26 24.62 30.16
C THR A 32 12.16 24.46 31.69
N THR A 33 11.81 25.50 32.38
CA THR A 33 11.28 25.42 33.75
C THR A 33 10.14 24.38 33.63
N LYS A 34 10.30 23.27 34.32
CA LYS A 34 9.51 22.04 34.17
C LYS A 34 8.01 22.17 34.45
N GLU A 35 7.49 23.36 34.76
CA GLU A 35 6.12 23.53 35.23
C GLU A 35 5.16 24.24 34.25
N ASP A 36 5.66 25.02 33.27
CA ASP A 36 4.75 25.87 32.48
C ASP A 36 4.76 25.65 30.96
N ALA A 37 5.54 24.73 30.44
CA ALA A 37 5.74 24.57 29.00
C ALA A 37 5.32 23.20 28.40
N ASP A 38 4.52 22.43 29.10
CA ASP A 38 3.93 21.24 28.47
C ASP A 38 2.68 21.68 27.68
N LEU A 39 2.92 22.14 26.46
CA LEU A 39 1.90 22.50 25.47
C LEU A 39 0.95 21.32 25.17
N PHE A 40 1.31 20.13 25.61
CA PHE A 40 0.55 18.89 25.39
C PHE A 40 -0.09 18.35 26.66
N ARG A 41 -0.10 19.12 27.76
CA ARG A 41 -0.69 18.70 29.04
C ARG A 41 -2.17 18.34 28.94
N GLU A 42 -2.90 18.96 28.01
CA GLU A 42 -4.31 18.65 27.75
C GLU A 42 -4.54 17.44 26.84
N PHE A 43 -3.50 16.97 26.14
CA PHE A 43 -3.63 15.81 25.30
C PHE A 43 -3.61 14.53 26.13
N LYS A 44 -4.76 13.89 26.27
CA LYS A 44 -4.82 12.54 26.83
C LYS A 44 -4.01 11.61 25.93
N LYS A 45 -3.02 10.90 26.47
CA LYS A 45 -2.34 9.83 25.75
C LYS A 45 -3.41 8.81 25.33
N LEU A 46 -3.75 8.79 24.06
CA LEU A 46 -4.72 7.85 23.49
C LEU A 46 -4.20 6.41 23.49
N ALA A 47 -2.88 6.24 23.43
CA ALA A 47 -2.22 4.95 23.60
C ALA A 47 -0.77 5.17 24.07
N SER A 48 -0.31 4.38 25.05
CA SER A 48 1.12 4.17 25.27
C SER A 48 1.45 2.74 24.86
N ALA A 49 2.46 2.57 24.04
CA ALA A 49 2.89 1.25 23.55
C ALA A 49 3.18 0.24 24.68
N GLN A 50 3.54 0.75 25.86
CA GLN A 50 3.88 -0.09 27.02
C GLN A 50 2.66 -0.72 27.71
N VAL A 51 1.45 -0.15 27.53
CA VAL A 51 0.26 -0.66 28.25
C VAL A 51 -0.50 -1.69 27.43
N PHE A 52 -0.36 -1.70 26.09
CA PHE A 52 -1.14 -2.56 25.20
C PHE A 52 -0.70 -4.03 25.20
N PHE A 53 0.57 -4.31 25.51
CA PHE A 53 1.14 -5.65 25.37
C PHE A 53 1.43 -6.36 26.71
N ASP A 54 1.30 -5.65 27.84
CA ASP A 54 1.57 -6.22 29.17
C ASP A 54 0.40 -6.99 29.78
N LYS A 55 -0.79 -6.91 29.18
CA LYS A 55 -1.94 -7.70 29.63
C LYS A 55 -2.08 -8.97 28.80
N ILE A 56 -1.74 -10.09 29.39
CA ILE A 56 -2.17 -11.39 28.88
C ILE A 56 -3.69 -11.44 29.01
N ILE A 57 -4.40 -11.35 27.87
CA ILE A 57 -5.84 -11.55 27.84
C ILE A 57 -6.09 -13.05 27.79
N PRO A 58 -6.57 -13.68 28.88
CA PRO A 58 -6.85 -15.11 28.86
C PRO A 58 -7.97 -15.38 27.84
N ILE A 59 -7.78 -16.42 27.03
CA ILE A 59 -8.81 -16.89 26.13
C ILE A 59 -10.01 -17.33 26.98
N SER A 60 -11.22 -16.86 26.62
CA SER A 60 -12.42 -17.26 27.36
C SER A 60 -12.58 -18.79 27.32
N THR A 61 -13.00 -19.37 28.43
CA THR A 61 -13.20 -20.84 28.54
C THR A 61 -14.22 -21.39 27.54
N GLY A 62 -15.05 -20.54 26.96
CA GLY A 62 -16.05 -20.88 25.94
C GLY A 62 -15.59 -20.59 24.49
N PHE A 63 -14.35 -20.14 24.27
CA PHE A 63 -13.87 -19.85 22.93
C PHE A 63 -13.74 -21.12 22.10
N LYS A 64 -14.56 -21.22 21.05
CA LYS A 64 -14.45 -22.26 20.03
C LYS A 64 -13.78 -21.68 18.80
N PHE A 65 -12.66 -22.23 18.42
CA PHE A 65 -12.02 -21.88 17.14
C PHE A 65 -12.77 -22.60 16.02
N GLU A 66 -13.55 -21.84 15.26
CA GLU A 66 -14.20 -22.35 14.06
C GLU A 66 -13.35 -21.98 12.83
N LYS A 67 -12.83 -22.99 12.14
CA LYS A 67 -12.14 -22.78 10.89
C LYS A 67 -13.17 -22.40 9.82
N PRO A 68 -13.02 -21.25 9.15
CA PRO A 68 -13.92 -20.85 8.09
C PRO A 68 -13.91 -21.89 6.97
N LYS A 69 -15.06 -22.07 6.31
CA LYS A 69 -15.19 -22.99 5.17
C LYS A 69 -14.23 -22.58 4.07
N GLN A 70 -13.67 -23.59 3.40
CA GLN A 70 -12.86 -23.36 2.22
C GLN A 70 -13.75 -22.84 1.09
N ILE A 71 -13.27 -21.79 0.41
CA ILE A 71 -13.95 -21.22 -0.74
C ILE A 71 -13.12 -21.44 -2.01
N ASN A 72 -13.82 -21.54 -3.12
CA ASN A 72 -13.20 -21.52 -4.45
C ASN A 72 -13.06 -20.05 -4.87
N ASN A 73 -11.87 -19.49 -4.72
CA ASN A 73 -11.63 -18.13 -5.14
C ASN A 73 -11.37 -18.09 -6.65
N THR A 74 -12.35 -17.61 -7.40
CA THR A 74 -12.31 -17.53 -8.86
C THR A 74 -12.23 -16.09 -9.36
N GLU A 75 -12.21 -15.10 -8.48
CA GLU A 75 -12.27 -13.69 -8.85
C GLU A 75 -11.32 -12.83 -8.01
N TRP A 76 -10.76 -11.80 -8.63
CA TRP A 76 -9.91 -10.79 -8.01
C TRP A 76 -10.33 -9.43 -8.54
N THR A 77 -11.23 -8.77 -7.82
CA THR A 77 -11.97 -7.60 -8.31
C THR A 77 -11.43 -6.25 -7.83
N ASP A 78 -10.55 -6.26 -6.84
CA ASP A 78 -9.87 -5.07 -6.34
C ASP A 78 -8.42 -5.38 -5.91
N VAL A 79 -7.64 -4.32 -5.72
CA VAL A 79 -6.21 -4.39 -5.35
C VAL A 79 -6.00 -5.06 -4.01
N TYR A 80 -6.94 -4.88 -3.08
CA TYR A 80 -6.84 -5.31 -1.69
C TYR A 80 -7.70 -6.54 -1.39
N TYR A 81 -8.12 -7.25 -2.42
CA TYR A 81 -8.95 -8.43 -2.27
C TYR A 81 -10.14 -8.22 -1.29
N ASN A 82 -11.27 -7.79 -1.83
CA ASN A 82 -12.47 -7.44 -1.05
C ASN A 82 -12.23 -6.35 0.02
N MET A 83 -11.33 -5.39 -0.25
CA MET A 83 -10.99 -4.28 0.65
C MET A 83 -10.42 -4.69 2.02
N SER A 84 -10.07 -5.96 2.21
CA SER A 84 -9.67 -6.48 3.52
C SER A 84 -8.18 -6.82 3.63
N ASN A 85 -7.46 -6.93 2.51
CA ASN A 85 -6.12 -7.51 2.46
C ASN A 85 -6.03 -8.93 3.05
N ASN A 86 -7.16 -9.54 3.30
CA ASN A 86 -7.24 -10.81 3.98
C ASN A 86 -7.66 -11.89 2.99
N PHE A 87 -6.76 -12.81 2.71
CA PHE A 87 -7.07 -13.99 1.91
C PHE A 87 -8.00 -14.88 2.74
N GLU A 88 -9.19 -15.11 2.24
CA GLU A 88 -10.07 -16.11 2.81
C GLU A 88 -9.45 -17.52 2.64
N ASN A 89 -10.00 -18.48 3.35
CA ASN A 89 -9.53 -19.85 3.30
C ASN A 89 -9.87 -20.48 1.95
N PHE A 90 -8.95 -20.42 0.97
CA PHE A 90 -9.17 -20.95 -0.38
C PHE A 90 -8.63 -22.37 -0.53
N ILE A 91 -9.21 -23.10 -1.49
CA ILE A 91 -8.79 -24.46 -1.83
C ILE A 91 -7.53 -24.39 -2.68
N TYR A 92 -6.46 -25.04 -2.23
CA TYR A 92 -5.24 -25.22 -3.00
C TYR A 92 -5.04 -26.69 -3.35
N ASN A 93 -5.09 -27.01 -4.64
CA ASN A 93 -5.00 -28.38 -5.14
C ASN A 93 -3.57 -28.89 -5.34
N ASN A 94 -2.59 -28.21 -4.76
CA ASN A 94 -1.16 -28.57 -4.81
C ASN A 94 -0.58 -28.73 -6.21
N THR A 95 -1.12 -28.03 -7.19
CA THR A 95 -0.64 -28.04 -8.58
C THR A 95 0.17 -26.77 -8.85
N ASN A 96 1.50 -26.92 -8.93
CA ASN A 96 2.41 -25.81 -9.29
C ASN A 96 2.70 -25.83 -10.81
N GLN A 97 1.66 -25.90 -11.63
CA GLN A 97 1.80 -25.90 -13.07
C GLN A 97 1.39 -24.57 -13.67
N ILE A 98 2.16 -24.10 -14.66
CA ILE A 98 1.74 -22.95 -15.48
C ILE A 98 0.62 -23.45 -16.41
N LEU A 99 -0.63 -23.15 -16.07
CA LEU A 99 -1.79 -23.52 -16.85
C LEU A 99 -1.88 -22.75 -18.16
N PHE A 100 -1.37 -21.50 -18.17
CA PHE A 100 -1.52 -20.63 -19.30
C PHE A 100 -0.41 -19.58 -19.37
N LYS A 101 0.09 -19.30 -20.58
CA LYS A 101 1.03 -18.22 -20.88
C LYS A 101 0.50 -17.42 -22.07
N SER A 102 0.19 -16.14 -21.85
CA SER A 102 -0.26 -15.26 -22.93
C SER A 102 0.90 -14.78 -23.79
N LYS A 103 0.59 -14.37 -25.02
CA LYS A 103 1.45 -13.47 -25.79
C LYS A 103 1.45 -12.10 -25.12
N ARG A 104 2.38 -11.22 -25.52
CA ARG A 104 2.45 -9.85 -25.03
C ARG A 104 1.13 -9.09 -25.29
N ILE A 105 0.45 -8.65 -24.22
CA ILE A 105 -0.87 -8.00 -24.31
C ILE A 105 -0.78 -6.49 -24.53
N SER A 106 0.37 -5.86 -24.21
CA SER A 106 0.62 -4.45 -24.51
C SER A 106 2.05 -4.21 -25.02
N LYS A 107 2.22 -3.14 -25.80
CA LYS A 107 3.55 -2.63 -26.21
C LYS A 107 4.30 -1.94 -25.04
N TYR A 108 3.57 -1.53 -24.02
CA TYR A 108 4.10 -0.81 -22.86
C TYR A 108 4.15 -1.73 -21.64
N LYS A 109 4.87 -1.33 -20.62
CA LYS A 109 4.92 -2.06 -19.35
C LYS A 109 3.52 -2.06 -18.72
N ILE A 110 3.08 -3.23 -18.28
CA ILE A 110 1.84 -3.41 -17.53
C ILE A 110 2.07 -2.93 -16.11
N ASN A 111 1.08 -2.29 -15.51
CA ASN A 111 1.07 -1.94 -14.10
C ASN A 111 0.89 -3.21 -13.26
N ASP A 112 1.39 -3.18 -12.02
CA ASP A 112 1.45 -4.37 -11.17
C ASP A 112 0.07 -4.84 -10.68
N LEU A 113 -0.94 -3.98 -10.79
CA LEU A 113 -2.30 -4.24 -10.33
C LEU A 113 -3.12 -4.90 -11.45
N LEU A 114 -3.46 -6.16 -11.24
CA LEU A 114 -4.27 -6.94 -12.16
C LEU A 114 -5.58 -7.31 -11.48
N LEU A 115 -6.68 -7.28 -12.24
CA LEU A 115 -7.98 -7.77 -11.79
C LEU A 115 -8.36 -8.99 -12.62
N PHE A 116 -9.15 -9.88 -12.03
CA PHE A 116 -9.62 -11.09 -12.68
C PHE A 116 -11.08 -11.35 -12.33
N GLU A 117 -11.93 -11.49 -13.33
CA GLU A 117 -13.34 -11.85 -13.19
C GLU A 117 -13.82 -12.62 -14.43
N LYS A 118 -14.59 -13.67 -14.23
CA LYS A 118 -15.26 -14.42 -15.31
C LYS A 118 -14.32 -14.80 -16.47
N ASN A 119 -13.14 -15.32 -16.16
CA ASN A 119 -12.08 -15.67 -17.11
C ASN A 119 -11.51 -14.49 -17.93
N ASN A 120 -11.75 -13.27 -17.50
CA ASN A 120 -11.13 -12.08 -18.10
C ASN A 120 -10.09 -11.50 -17.16
N LEU A 121 -8.91 -11.23 -17.68
CA LEU A 121 -7.85 -10.49 -17.01
C LEU A 121 -7.97 -9.02 -17.41
N ILE A 122 -8.05 -8.14 -16.43
CA ILE A 122 -8.10 -6.70 -16.63
C ILE A 122 -6.80 -6.10 -16.13
N ALA A 123 -6.12 -5.36 -16.98
CA ALA A 123 -4.83 -4.76 -16.70
C ALA A 123 -4.79 -3.30 -17.19
N SER A 124 -3.91 -2.52 -16.63
CA SER A 124 -3.54 -1.22 -17.19
C SER A 124 -2.06 -1.17 -17.55
N ASP A 125 -1.70 -0.36 -18.53
CA ASP A 125 -0.30 -0.11 -18.88
C ASP A 125 0.14 1.33 -18.55
N GLN A 126 1.44 1.56 -18.59
CA GLN A 126 2.05 2.87 -18.27
C GLN A 126 1.61 4.03 -19.20
N LYS A 127 0.90 3.75 -20.29
CA LYS A 127 0.31 4.78 -21.15
C LYS A 127 -1.18 5.02 -20.87
N GLY A 128 -1.70 4.40 -19.80
CA GLY A 128 -3.09 4.54 -19.38
C GLY A 128 -4.07 3.79 -20.28
N ASN A 129 -3.60 2.75 -20.98
CA ASN A 129 -4.51 1.83 -21.66
C ASN A 129 -5.07 0.86 -20.63
N ILE A 130 -6.38 0.69 -20.62
CA ILE A 130 -7.08 -0.37 -19.90
C ILE A 130 -7.29 -1.49 -20.90
N ILE A 131 -6.90 -2.70 -20.55
CA ILE A 131 -6.83 -3.86 -21.43
C ILE A 131 -7.63 -4.97 -20.79
N ILE A 132 -8.58 -5.53 -21.51
CA ILE A 132 -9.33 -6.71 -21.11
C ILE A 132 -8.87 -7.85 -22.00
N TYR A 133 -8.33 -8.88 -21.38
CA TYR A 133 -7.83 -10.07 -22.05
C TYR A 133 -8.69 -11.29 -21.65
N SER A 134 -9.28 -11.97 -22.63
CA SER A 134 -10.00 -13.23 -22.41
C SER A 134 -9.02 -14.38 -22.34
N ILE A 135 -9.03 -15.13 -21.23
CA ILE A 135 -8.22 -16.35 -21.08
C ILE A 135 -8.76 -17.46 -21.98
N ASN A 136 -10.08 -17.56 -22.10
CA ASN A 136 -10.73 -18.56 -22.95
C ASN A 136 -10.37 -18.38 -24.42
N ASP A 137 -10.52 -17.16 -24.93
CA ASP A 137 -10.25 -16.84 -26.33
C ASP A 137 -8.76 -16.61 -26.63
N LYS A 138 -7.94 -16.54 -25.57
CA LYS A 138 -6.49 -16.26 -25.65
C LYS A 138 -6.15 -14.98 -26.44
N LYS A 139 -7.00 -13.95 -26.33
CA LYS A 139 -6.84 -12.68 -27.05
C LYS A 139 -7.29 -11.46 -26.23
N VAL A 140 -6.80 -10.29 -26.60
CA VAL A 140 -7.32 -9.01 -26.11
C VAL A 140 -8.69 -8.77 -26.72
N ILE A 141 -9.73 -8.69 -25.89
CA ILE A 141 -11.10 -8.43 -26.32
C ILE A 141 -11.44 -6.94 -26.33
N SER A 142 -10.79 -6.17 -25.46
CA SER A 142 -10.98 -4.73 -25.42
C SER A 142 -9.71 -4.00 -25.02
N LYS A 143 -9.47 -2.85 -25.61
CA LYS A 143 -8.41 -1.92 -25.23
C LYS A 143 -8.94 -0.52 -25.33
N PHE A 144 -8.93 0.20 -24.22
CA PHE A 144 -9.47 1.54 -24.10
C PHE A 144 -8.46 2.50 -23.48
N ASN A 145 -8.47 3.76 -23.90
CA ASN A 145 -7.64 4.82 -23.31
C ASN A 145 -8.43 6.13 -23.34
N PHE A 146 -8.76 6.66 -22.16
CA PHE A 146 -9.56 7.89 -22.02
C PHE A 146 -8.73 9.18 -22.03
N TYR A 147 -7.39 9.08 -22.04
CA TYR A 147 -6.55 10.26 -22.04
C TYR A 147 -6.51 10.96 -23.40
N LYS A 148 -6.58 12.30 -23.39
CA LYS A 148 -6.31 13.12 -24.56
C LYS A 148 -4.86 12.92 -25.03
N LYS A 149 -4.61 13.07 -26.33
CA LYS A 149 -3.29 12.81 -26.98
C LYS A 149 -2.10 13.44 -26.23
N ARG A 150 -2.27 14.68 -25.72
CA ARG A 150 -1.21 15.39 -24.97
C ARG A 150 -0.77 14.69 -23.69
N PHE A 151 -1.69 13.98 -23.02
CA PHE A 151 -1.42 13.28 -21.74
C PHE A 151 -0.89 11.87 -21.93
N LYS A 152 -0.98 11.27 -23.12
CA LYS A 152 -0.49 9.89 -23.40
C LYS A 152 1.03 9.77 -23.32
N LYS A 153 1.78 10.89 -23.33
CA LYS A 153 3.24 10.89 -23.18
C LYS A 153 3.68 10.62 -21.72
N ILE A 154 2.86 11.04 -20.76
CA ILE A 154 3.15 10.91 -19.34
C ILE A 154 2.91 9.46 -18.92
N GLU A 155 3.77 8.94 -18.05
CA GLU A 155 3.57 7.64 -17.44
C GLU A 155 2.38 7.66 -16.47
N LYS A 156 1.60 6.57 -16.47
CA LYS A 156 0.38 6.45 -15.69
C LYS A 156 0.48 5.26 -14.74
N LYS A 157 0.00 5.47 -13.53
CA LYS A 157 -0.17 4.40 -12.54
C LYS A 157 -1.64 4.37 -12.12
N LEU A 158 -2.42 3.57 -12.84
CA LEU A 158 -3.86 3.47 -12.62
C LEU A 158 -4.17 2.45 -11.54
N ASN A 159 -5.04 2.83 -10.62
CA ASN A 159 -5.71 1.91 -9.72
C ASN A 159 -7.06 1.52 -10.33
N LEU A 160 -7.35 0.23 -10.31
CA LEU A 160 -8.55 -0.34 -10.91
C LEU A 160 -9.36 -1.05 -9.84
N ILE A 161 -10.67 -0.90 -9.89
CA ILE A 161 -11.63 -1.66 -9.09
C ILE A 161 -12.73 -2.13 -10.03
N LEU A 162 -13.11 -3.39 -9.92
CA LEU A 162 -14.19 -3.98 -10.69
C LEU A 162 -15.37 -4.28 -9.77
N LYS A 163 -16.53 -3.73 -10.08
CA LYS A 163 -17.77 -3.99 -9.33
C LYS A 163 -18.97 -3.96 -10.27
N ASN A 164 -19.80 -4.97 -10.22
CA ASN A 164 -21.01 -5.08 -11.04
C ASN A 164 -20.73 -4.92 -12.55
N ASN A 165 -19.68 -5.52 -13.09
CA ASN A 165 -19.22 -5.39 -14.48
C ASN A 165 -18.79 -3.97 -14.88
N ILE A 166 -18.58 -3.06 -13.91
CA ILE A 166 -18.10 -1.69 -14.15
C ILE A 166 -16.67 -1.58 -13.64
N ILE A 167 -15.76 -1.11 -14.47
CA ILE A 167 -14.37 -0.83 -14.10
C ILE A 167 -14.28 0.63 -13.63
N TYR A 168 -14.02 0.81 -12.36
CA TYR A 168 -13.69 2.12 -11.79
C TYR A 168 -12.19 2.34 -11.88
N VAL A 169 -11.80 3.55 -12.26
CA VAL A 169 -10.41 3.90 -12.53
C VAL A 169 -10.05 5.16 -11.76
N SER A 170 -8.95 5.10 -11.01
CA SER A 170 -8.33 6.27 -10.38
C SER A 170 -6.91 6.44 -10.94
N ASP A 171 -6.54 7.65 -11.30
CA ASP A 171 -5.20 8.06 -11.72
C ASP A 171 -4.54 8.79 -10.54
N ASN A 172 -3.33 8.39 -10.19
CA ASN A 172 -2.51 9.00 -9.13
C ASN A 172 -1.49 9.96 -9.72
#